data_4fb1b1ec59c73c4088a7170ae215be5f
#
_entry.id   4fb1b1ec59c73c4088a7170ae215be5f
#
_cell.length_a   1.000
_cell.length_b   1.000
_cell.length_c   1.000
_cell.angle_alpha   90.00
_cell.angle_beta   90.00
_cell.angle_gamma   90.00
#
_symmetry.space_group_name_H-M   'P 1'
#
loop_
_entity.id
_entity.type
_entity.pdbx_description
1 polymer ?
#
loop_
_entity_poly.entity_id
_entity_poly.type
_entity_poly.pdbx_seq_one_letter_code
_entity_poly.pdbx_strand_id
1 'polypeptide(L)'
;MRAVRQLPFSVEPVVEDRITRVRFRMRYGRSFERESTRVLCLMTQRRRLDAFLVDQAVAAGTEFRDGVQVAIDSETKLRVDGKHVEVDALIGADGANGITARSLGLGGAIVNGIALEGNLPYEGLPAARWRGTFVLELSAVPGGYGWIFPKGDHVNVGVGGWGREGPQLRRHLSVLCDHYGIDLQLLTDLRGHRLPMRQPTTVLARGRTLVIGDAAGAIDPVSGDGIYEALVTARLASEHTLALLDGAAETLEPYAWAVRRELDPLASAGWSAKVALDRYPRAVFALLRLPFTWRVIERLLLGEVSHPGEAQGAGGRAMQAIEGLARLARNPPASMA
;
A
#
# COMPACT_ATOMS: atom_id res chain seq x y z
N MET A 1 -8.83 -7.80 -3.39
CA MET A 1 -9.61 -8.88 -2.72
C MET A 1 -8.97 -9.39 -1.43
N ARG A 2 -7.63 -9.45 -1.31
CA ARG A 2 -6.94 -9.89 -0.08
C ARG A 2 -7.32 -9.06 1.15
N ALA A 3 -7.37 -7.75 1.01
CA ALA A 3 -7.72 -6.83 2.09
C ALA A 3 -9.11 -7.10 2.68
N VAL A 4 -10.11 -7.30 1.83
CA VAL A 4 -11.50 -7.56 2.25
C VAL A 4 -11.63 -8.83 3.11
N ARG A 5 -10.78 -9.83 2.87
CA ARG A 5 -10.78 -11.09 3.65
C ARG A 5 -10.25 -10.92 5.08
N GLN A 6 -9.61 -9.78 5.40
CA GLN A 6 -9.15 -9.47 6.76
C GLN A 6 -10.27 -8.88 7.63
N LEU A 7 -11.40 -8.50 7.03
CA LEU A 7 -12.50 -7.85 7.73
C LEU A 7 -13.63 -8.85 8.04
N PRO A 8 -14.23 -8.80 9.23
CA PRO A 8 -15.35 -9.66 9.63
C PRO A 8 -16.70 -9.19 9.06
N PHE A 9 -16.72 -8.11 8.27
CA PHE A 9 -17.91 -7.51 7.69
C PHE A 9 -17.70 -7.13 6.22
N SER A 10 -18.79 -6.85 5.51
CA SER A 10 -18.76 -6.48 4.09
C SER A 10 -18.42 -5.00 3.90
N VAL A 11 -17.57 -4.70 2.91
CA VAL A 11 -17.23 -3.32 2.48
C VAL A 11 -18.13 -2.82 1.34
N GLU A 12 -19.14 -3.58 0.93
CA GLU A 12 -20.07 -3.22 -0.16
C GLU A 12 -20.62 -1.79 -0.09
N PRO A 13 -20.98 -1.24 1.08
CA PRO A 13 -21.52 0.13 1.16
C PRO A 13 -20.56 1.21 0.66
N VAL A 14 -19.25 0.93 0.60
CA VAL A 14 -18.21 1.89 0.20
C VAL A 14 -17.50 1.50 -1.10
N VAL A 15 -17.96 0.46 -1.79
CA VAL A 15 -17.45 0.07 -3.11
C VAL A 15 -18.00 1.01 -4.18
N GLU A 16 -17.11 1.56 -4.98
CA GLU A 16 -17.43 2.54 -6.03
C GLU A 16 -17.25 2.02 -7.45
N ASP A 17 -16.26 1.13 -7.64
CA ASP A 17 -16.06 0.45 -8.92
C ASP A 17 -15.47 -0.96 -8.69
N ARG A 18 -15.66 -1.84 -9.66
CA ARG A 18 -15.15 -3.22 -9.65
C ARG A 18 -14.28 -3.44 -10.86
N ILE A 19 -13.03 -3.71 -10.60
CA ILE A 19 -12.02 -3.86 -11.65
C ILE A 19 -11.98 -5.31 -12.11
N THR A 20 -12.21 -5.51 -13.40
CA THR A 20 -12.02 -6.80 -14.08
C THR A 20 -10.92 -6.73 -15.13
N ARG A 21 -10.47 -5.51 -15.49
CA ARG A 21 -9.47 -5.28 -16.52
C ARG A 21 -8.30 -4.44 -16.03
N VAL A 22 -7.08 -4.83 -16.44
CA VAL A 22 -5.84 -4.10 -16.16
C VAL A 22 -5.16 -3.77 -17.47
N ARG A 23 -4.85 -2.50 -17.67
CA ARG A 23 -4.01 -2.04 -18.77
C ARG A 23 -2.62 -1.71 -18.26
N PHE A 24 -1.64 -2.43 -18.79
CA PHE A 24 -0.23 -2.16 -18.55
C PHE A 24 0.33 -1.40 -19.76
N ARG A 25 1.00 -0.31 -19.51
CA ARG A 25 1.75 0.44 -20.51
C ARG A 25 3.16 0.69 -19.97
N MET A 26 4.14 0.87 -20.81
CA MET A 26 5.52 1.12 -20.38
C MET A 26 6.07 2.37 -21.06
N ARG A 27 6.47 3.34 -20.23
CA ARG A 27 7.10 4.60 -20.68
C ARG A 27 6.36 5.23 -21.84
N TYR A 28 5.04 5.29 -21.73
CA TYR A 28 4.12 5.88 -22.71
C TYR A 28 4.17 5.21 -24.11
N GLY A 29 4.84 4.07 -24.22
CA GLY A 29 5.00 3.32 -25.47
C GLY A 29 4.05 2.12 -25.57
N ARG A 30 4.62 0.91 -25.65
CA ARG A 30 3.87 -0.34 -25.83
C ARG A 30 2.93 -0.60 -24.67
N SER A 31 1.73 -1.09 -24.97
CA SER A 31 0.74 -1.49 -23.98
C SER A 31 0.18 -2.88 -24.26
N PHE A 32 -0.41 -3.50 -23.26
CA PHE A 32 -1.26 -4.68 -23.36
C PHE A 32 -2.31 -4.65 -22.25
N GLU A 33 -3.39 -5.37 -22.45
CA GLU A 33 -4.47 -5.53 -21.48
C GLU A 33 -4.57 -6.97 -20.99
N ARG A 34 -5.09 -7.11 -19.80
CA ARG A 34 -5.49 -8.37 -19.19
C ARG A 34 -6.89 -8.21 -18.60
N GLU A 35 -7.72 -9.18 -18.87
CA GLU A 35 -9.08 -9.24 -18.37
C GLU A 35 -9.28 -10.53 -17.57
N SER A 36 -10.06 -10.43 -16.53
CA SER A 36 -10.51 -11.55 -15.70
C SER A 36 -12.03 -11.63 -15.74
N THR A 37 -12.57 -12.84 -15.70
CA THR A 37 -14.01 -13.07 -15.49
C THR A 37 -14.43 -12.79 -14.05
N ARG A 38 -13.48 -12.53 -13.16
CA ARG A 38 -13.68 -12.26 -11.74
C ARG A 38 -13.22 -10.85 -11.39
N VAL A 39 -13.79 -10.29 -10.33
CA VAL A 39 -13.39 -8.98 -9.80
C VAL A 39 -12.00 -9.08 -9.19
N LEU A 40 -11.02 -8.40 -9.80
CA LEU A 40 -9.62 -8.38 -9.40
C LEU A 40 -9.39 -7.51 -8.16
N CYS A 41 -10.03 -6.34 -8.14
CA CYS A 41 -10.01 -5.44 -6.98
C CYS A 41 -11.25 -4.55 -6.95
N LEU A 42 -11.54 -4.04 -5.76
CA LEU A 42 -12.61 -3.09 -5.48
C LEU A 42 -11.99 -1.69 -5.36
N MET A 43 -12.62 -0.71 -5.97
CA MET A 43 -12.24 0.70 -5.82
C MET A 43 -13.11 1.36 -4.77
N THR A 44 -12.48 2.17 -3.93
CA THR A 44 -13.13 2.98 -2.92
C THR A 44 -12.38 4.29 -2.73
N GLN A 45 -13.04 5.30 -2.20
CA GLN A 45 -12.38 6.51 -1.72
C GLN A 45 -11.96 6.31 -0.26
N ARG A 46 -10.70 6.64 0.07
CA ARG A 46 -10.18 6.51 1.44
C ARG A 46 -11.05 7.23 2.47
N ARG A 47 -11.53 8.42 2.14
CA ARG A 47 -12.43 9.16 3.02
C ARG A 47 -13.67 8.36 3.42
N ARG A 48 -14.28 7.63 2.47
CA ARG A 48 -15.46 6.81 2.74
C ARG A 48 -15.11 5.51 3.44
N LEU A 49 -14.04 4.85 3.01
CA LEU A 49 -13.58 3.60 3.63
C LEU A 49 -13.17 3.83 5.08
N ASP A 50 -12.36 4.87 5.34
CA ASP A 50 -11.85 5.16 6.68
C ASP A 50 -13.00 5.52 7.63
N ALA A 51 -13.95 6.35 7.21
CA ALA A 51 -15.16 6.66 8.00
C ALA A 51 -15.99 5.40 8.29
N PHE A 52 -16.21 4.56 7.26
CA PHE A 52 -16.97 3.32 7.42
C PHE A 52 -16.28 2.36 8.42
N LEU A 53 -14.95 2.26 8.41
CA LEU A 53 -14.22 1.43 9.37
C LEU A 53 -14.33 1.97 10.80
N VAL A 54 -14.31 3.29 10.97
CA VAL A 54 -14.56 3.94 12.27
C VAL A 54 -15.97 3.64 12.77
N ASP A 55 -16.99 3.74 11.90
CA ASP A 55 -18.37 3.42 12.26
C ASP A 55 -18.50 1.97 12.73
N GLN A 56 -17.82 1.02 12.07
CA GLN A 56 -17.80 -0.39 12.49
C GLN A 56 -17.12 -0.56 13.87
N ALA A 57 -16.04 0.16 14.12
CA ALA A 57 -15.34 0.13 15.41
C ALA A 57 -16.22 0.70 16.54
N VAL A 58 -16.90 1.81 16.30
CA VAL A 58 -17.84 2.42 17.26
C VAL A 58 -19.02 1.48 17.53
N ALA A 59 -19.58 0.86 16.48
CA ALA A 59 -20.66 -0.13 16.63
C ALA A 59 -20.21 -1.37 17.44
N ALA A 60 -18.91 -1.69 17.42
CA ALA A 60 -18.32 -2.74 18.25
C ALA A 60 -17.96 -2.29 19.67
N GLY A 61 -18.25 -1.06 20.06
CA GLY A 61 -18.06 -0.53 21.43
C GLY A 61 -16.78 0.31 21.63
N THR A 62 -16.06 0.64 20.57
CA THR A 62 -14.88 1.53 20.66
C THR A 62 -15.33 2.96 20.92
N GLU A 63 -14.72 3.65 21.90
CA GLU A 63 -14.89 5.09 22.06
C GLU A 63 -14.04 5.81 21.00
N PHE A 64 -14.67 6.57 20.13
CA PHE A 64 -14.02 7.39 19.12
C PHE A 64 -13.99 8.86 19.55
N ARG A 65 -12.82 9.47 19.50
CA ARG A 65 -12.61 10.90 19.76
C ARG A 65 -11.86 11.51 18.59
N ASP A 66 -12.53 12.36 17.87
CA ASP A 66 -11.96 13.08 16.73
C ASP A 66 -11.52 14.51 17.16
N GLY A 67 -10.66 15.14 16.35
CA GLY A 67 -10.22 16.51 16.60
C GLY A 67 -9.33 16.72 17.82
N VAL A 68 -8.88 15.67 18.51
CA VAL A 68 -8.06 15.76 19.72
C VAL A 68 -6.56 15.82 19.40
N GLN A 69 -5.80 16.55 20.24
CA GLN A 69 -4.34 16.54 20.17
C GLN A 69 -3.76 15.49 21.12
N VAL A 70 -2.91 14.63 20.59
CA VAL A 70 -2.24 13.59 21.37
C VAL A 70 -0.74 13.87 21.42
N ALA A 71 -0.17 13.82 22.62
CA ALA A 71 1.27 13.77 22.86
C ALA A 71 1.61 12.48 23.62
N ILE A 72 2.75 11.87 23.30
CA ILE A 72 3.18 10.60 23.87
C ILE A 72 4.34 10.89 24.82
N ASP A 73 4.16 10.57 26.09
CA ASP A 73 5.16 10.78 27.12
C ASP A 73 5.97 9.48 27.37
N SER A 74 5.33 8.31 27.29
CA SER A 74 5.96 7.00 27.40
C SER A 74 5.11 5.91 26.72
N GLU A 75 5.51 4.65 26.86
CA GLU A 75 4.80 3.49 26.27
C GLU A 75 3.33 3.37 26.72
N THR A 76 3.00 3.89 27.91
CA THR A 76 1.64 3.79 28.48
C THR A 76 1.08 5.13 28.94
N LYS A 77 1.83 6.23 28.79
CA LYS A 77 1.40 7.56 29.26
C LYS A 77 1.31 8.53 28.09
N LEU A 78 0.14 9.13 27.96
CA LEU A 78 -0.20 10.07 26.90
C LEU A 78 -0.75 11.37 27.52
N ARG A 79 -0.79 12.41 26.71
CA ARG A 79 -1.62 13.59 26.97
C ARG A 79 -2.61 13.77 25.83
N VAL A 80 -3.88 13.80 26.15
CA VAL A 80 -4.99 14.07 25.24
C VAL A 80 -5.55 15.44 25.58
N ASP A 81 -5.42 16.42 24.68
CA ASP A 81 -5.77 17.83 24.92
C ASP A 81 -5.15 18.38 26.22
N GLY A 82 -3.87 18.00 26.46
CA GLY A 82 -3.12 18.41 27.66
C GLY A 82 -3.43 17.63 28.94
N LYS A 83 -4.44 16.76 28.97
CA LYS A 83 -4.78 15.90 30.09
C LYS A 83 -4.01 14.59 30.08
N HIS A 84 -3.43 14.20 31.20
CA HIS A 84 -2.74 12.94 31.35
C HIS A 84 -3.74 11.75 31.27
N VAL A 85 -3.36 10.76 30.44
CA VAL A 85 -4.09 9.51 30.27
C VAL A 85 -3.07 8.37 30.39
N GLU A 86 -3.37 7.39 31.19
CA GLU A 86 -2.61 6.15 31.30
C GLU A 86 -3.39 5.01 30.67
N VAL A 87 -2.70 4.17 29.88
CA VAL A 87 -3.29 3.07 29.12
C VAL A 87 -2.54 1.76 29.37
N ASP A 88 -3.22 0.63 29.23
CA ASP A 88 -2.63 -0.68 29.39
C ASP A 88 -1.76 -1.09 28.19
N ALA A 89 -2.09 -0.60 27.00
CA ALA A 89 -1.33 -0.78 25.78
C ALA A 89 -1.55 0.39 24.82
N LEU A 90 -0.57 0.68 23.99
CA LEU A 90 -0.63 1.75 22.96
C LEU A 90 -0.41 1.18 21.57
N ILE A 91 -1.34 1.43 20.66
CA ILE A 91 -1.24 1.07 19.25
C ILE A 91 -1.11 2.34 18.42
N GLY A 92 0.06 2.57 17.82
CA GLY A 92 0.30 3.68 16.90
C GLY A 92 -0.20 3.34 15.48
N ALA A 93 -1.32 3.96 15.08
CA ALA A 93 -1.91 3.85 13.75
C ALA A 93 -1.93 5.21 13.03
N ASP A 94 -1.00 6.09 13.36
CA ASP A 94 -0.94 7.50 13.04
C ASP A 94 -0.29 7.81 11.68
N GLY A 95 -0.08 6.76 10.86
CA GLY A 95 0.30 6.87 9.46
C GLY A 95 1.77 7.27 9.23
N ALA A 96 2.11 7.58 7.99
CA ALA A 96 3.49 7.84 7.54
C ALA A 96 4.16 9.05 8.21
N ASN A 97 3.38 9.99 8.73
CA ASN A 97 3.85 11.21 9.40
C ASN A 97 3.59 11.20 10.91
N GLY A 98 3.15 10.08 11.45
CA GLY A 98 2.79 9.91 12.85
C GLY A 98 3.91 10.21 13.84
N ILE A 99 3.52 10.38 15.08
CA ILE A 99 4.45 10.69 16.19
C ILE A 99 4.85 9.46 17.00
N THR A 100 4.02 8.40 17.02
CA THR A 100 4.20 7.23 17.90
C THR A 100 5.54 6.56 17.69
N ALA A 101 5.86 6.20 16.46
CA ALA A 101 7.13 5.54 16.15
C ALA A 101 8.33 6.40 16.58
N ARG A 102 8.30 7.69 16.25
CA ARG A 102 9.39 8.62 16.56
C ARG A 102 9.55 8.89 18.05
N SER A 103 8.44 9.08 18.78
CA SER A 103 8.48 9.40 20.21
C SER A 103 9.01 8.23 21.06
N LEU A 104 8.80 7.00 20.62
CA LEU A 104 9.15 5.80 21.37
C LEU A 104 10.33 5.01 20.76
N GLY A 105 11.02 5.57 19.77
CA GLY A 105 12.18 4.93 19.14
C GLY A 105 11.81 3.62 18.42
N LEU A 106 10.57 3.56 17.89
CA LEU A 106 10.12 2.52 16.96
C LEU A 106 10.42 2.92 15.50
N GLY A 107 10.20 2.03 14.57
CA GLY A 107 10.52 2.28 13.16
C GLY A 107 12.02 2.07 12.90
N GLY A 108 12.73 3.12 12.52
CA GLY A 108 14.17 3.08 12.19
C GLY A 108 14.40 2.84 10.71
N ALA A 109 14.81 1.64 10.30
CA ALA A 109 15.14 1.34 8.90
C ALA A 109 13.88 1.32 8.00
N ILE A 110 13.48 2.48 7.49
CA ILE A 110 12.37 2.66 6.55
C ILE A 110 12.88 3.36 5.30
N VAL A 111 12.60 2.79 4.14
CA VAL A 111 12.82 3.43 2.85
C VAL A 111 11.53 4.13 2.42
N ASN A 112 11.62 5.41 2.07
CA ASN A 112 10.45 6.15 1.64
C ASN A 112 10.33 6.18 0.11
N GLY A 113 9.20 5.73 -0.40
CA GLY A 113 8.67 6.17 -1.67
C GLY A 113 7.89 7.47 -1.51
N ILE A 114 7.50 8.05 -2.63
CA ILE A 114 6.68 9.26 -2.66
C ILE A 114 5.71 9.19 -3.83
N ALA A 115 4.52 9.75 -3.64
CA ALA A 115 3.48 9.83 -4.65
C ALA A 115 2.85 11.21 -4.69
N LEU A 116 2.30 11.56 -5.85
CA LEU A 116 1.46 12.73 -6.07
C LEU A 116 0.25 12.30 -6.89
N GLU A 117 -0.94 12.61 -6.42
CA GLU A 117 -2.19 12.26 -7.08
C GLU A 117 -3.20 13.40 -7.04
N GLY A 118 -4.17 13.35 -7.96
CA GLY A 118 -5.32 14.23 -7.97
C GLY A 118 -6.53 13.52 -8.55
N ASN A 119 -7.70 14.12 -8.38
CA ASN A 119 -8.98 13.58 -8.83
C ASN A 119 -9.47 14.36 -10.07
N LEU A 120 -9.81 13.64 -11.13
CA LEU A 120 -10.43 14.19 -12.33
C LEU A 120 -11.92 13.84 -12.31
N PRO A 121 -12.84 14.80 -12.10
CA PRO A 121 -14.28 14.55 -12.15
C PRO A 121 -14.71 13.95 -13.50
N TYR A 122 -15.73 13.09 -13.50
CA TYR A 122 -16.25 12.51 -14.73
C TYR A 122 -17.03 13.50 -15.62
N GLU A 123 -17.39 14.67 -15.10
CA GLU A 123 -18.08 15.71 -15.86
C GLU A 123 -17.28 16.07 -17.11
N GLY A 124 -17.90 15.92 -18.29
CA GLY A 124 -17.26 16.18 -19.59
C GLY A 124 -16.33 15.09 -20.12
N LEU A 125 -16.15 13.99 -19.39
CA LEU A 125 -15.36 12.85 -19.85
C LEU A 125 -16.25 11.66 -20.22
N PRO A 126 -15.86 10.86 -21.24
CA PRO A 126 -16.52 9.57 -21.47
C PRO A 126 -16.20 8.61 -20.32
N ALA A 127 -17.00 8.65 -19.26
CA ALA A 127 -16.82 7.83 -18.04
C ALA A 127 -16.65 6.34 -18.37
N ALA A 128 -17.31 5.85 -19.40
CA ALA A 128 -17.21 4.48 -19.88
C ALA A 128 -15.76 4.06 -20.24
N ARG A 129 -14.90 5.01 -20.60
CA ARG A 129 -13.49 4.74 -20.96
C ARG A 129 -12.68 4.13 -19.82
N TRP A 130 -13.01 4.47 -18.58
CA TRP A 130 -12.21 4.12 -17.39
C TRP A 130 -12.88 3.06 -16.50
N ARG A 131 -14.22 2.93 -16.55
CA ARG A 131 -14.96 2.01 -15.70
C ARG A 131 -14.48 0.56 -15.85
N GLY A 132 -14.37 -0.13 -14.73
CA GLY A 132 -13.94 -1.52 -14.66
C GLY A 132 -12.50 -1.80 -15.04
N THR A 133 -11.71 -0.74 -15.36
CA THR A 133 -10.32 -0.86 -15.82
C THR A 133 -9.41 0.04 -15.02
N PHE A 134 -8.34 -0.49 -14.43
CA PHE A 134 -7.26 0.37 -13.97
C PHE A 134 -6.05 0.33 -14.92
N VAL A 135 -5.38 1.47 -15.02
CA VAL A 135 -4.21 1.65 -15.88
C VAL A 135 -2.97 1.78 -15.02
N LEU A 136 -1.91 1.08 -15.41
CA LEU A 136 -0.57 1.20 -14.83
C LEU A 136 0.41 1.60 -15.93
N GLU A 137 0.99 2.79 -15.78
CA GLU A 137 2.04 3.31 -16.64
C GLU A 137 3.40 3.01 -16.01
N LEU A 138 3.95 1.82 -16.31
CA LEU A 138 5.15 1.30 -15.69
C LEU A 138 6.38 2.13 -16.07
N SER A 139 7.25 2.37 -15.09
CA SER A 139 8.48 3.17 -15.24
C SER A 139 8.24 4.58 -15.80
N ALA A 140 7.07 5.17 -15.56
CA ALA A 140 6.79 6.57 -15.79
C ALA A 140 7.62 7.47 -14.86
N VAL A 141 7.91 6.95 -13.68
CA VAL A 141 8.78 7.58 -12.66
C VAL A 141 9.88 6.57 -12.29
N PRO A 142 11.13 7.01 -12.04
CA PRO A 142 12.16 6.13 -11.52
C PRO A 142 11.73 5.41 -10.25
N GLY A 143 11.86 4.08 -10.25
CA GLY A 143 11.44 3.22 -9.15
C GLY A 143 9.94 3.12 -8.94
N GLY A 144 9.13 3.46 -9.94
CA GLY A 144 7.69 3.43 -9.78
C GLY A 144 6.89 3.46 -11.07
N TYR A 145 5.69 4.03 -11.00
CA TYR A 145 4.73 4.04 -12.09
C TYR A 145 3.73 5.20 -11.97
N GLY A 146 2.98 5.45 -13.04
CA GLY A 146 1.78 6.28 -13.03
C GLY A 146 0.53 5.41 -13.03
N TRP A 147 -0.58 5.95 -12.58
CA TRP A 147 -1.85 5.23 -12.54
C TRP A 147 -3.04 6.09 -12.92
N ILE A 148 -4.10 5.42 -13.38
CA ILE A 148 -5.43 5.98 -13.59
C ILE A 148 -6.43 4.97 -13.03
N PHE A 149 -7.08 5.33 -11.93
CA PHE A 149 -7.96 4.47 -11.17
C PHE A 149 -9.39 5.04 -11.13
N PRO A 150 -10.37 4.34 -11.70
CA PRO A 150 -11.76 4.78 -11.64
C PRO A 150 -12.29 4.72 -10.21
N LYS A 151 -13.08 5.72 -9.86
CA LYS A 151 -13.86 5.79 -8.62
C LYS A 151 -15.35 6.01 -8.99
N GLY A 152 -16.19 6.27 -7.99
CA GLY A 152 -17.63 6.49 -8.18
C GLY A 152 -17.94 7.67 -9.10
N ASP A 153 -17.37 8.82 -8.81
CA ASP A 153 -17.66 10.14 -9.41
C ASP A 153 -16.47 10.80 -10.11
N HIS A 154 -15.28 10.18 -10.03
CA HIS A 154 -14.05 10.71 -10.61
C HIS A 154 -13.08 9.60 -11.02
N VAL A 155 -12.00 10.00 -11.66
CA VAL A 155 -10.81 9.16 -11.88
C VAL A 155 -9.69 9.71 -11.01
N ASN A 156 -9.08 8.87 -10.19
CA ASN A 156 -7.87 9.22 -9.48
C ASN A 156 -6.67 9.01 -10.40
N VAL A 157 -5.88 10.06 -10.60
CA VAL A 157 -4.72 10.09 -11.49
C VAL A 157 -3.50 10.44 -10.67
N GLY A 158 -2.45 9.63 -10.78
CA GLY A 158 -1.27 9.88 -9.98
C GLY A 158 0.00 9.24 -10.50
N VAL A 159 1.10 9.60 -9.86
CA VAL A 159 2.45 9.09 -10.10
C VAL A 159 3.16 8.85 -8.79
N GLY A 160 3.99 7.81 -8.73
CA GLY A 160 4.80 7.53 -7.55
C GLY A 160 6.10 6.84 -7.91
N GLY A 161 7.11 6.98 -7.04
CA GLY A 161 8.43 6.43 -7.27
C GLY A 161 9.33 6.54 -6.02
N TRP A 162 10.65 6.57 -6.25
CA TRP A 162 11.61 6.76 -5.16
C TRP A 162 11.44 8.12 -4.47
N GLY A 163 11.73 8.21 -3.17
CA GLY A 163 11.61 9.45 -2.39
C GLY A 163 12.34 10.65 -2.99
N ARG A 164 13.49 10.44 -3.63
CA ARG A 164 14.27 11.48 -4.32
C ARG A 164 13.54 12.12 -5.52
N GLU A 165 12.51 11.48 -6.06
CA GLU A 165 11.70 12.00 -7.17
C GLU A 165 10.69 13.06 -6.72
N GLY A 166 10.59 13.33 -5.42
CA GLY A 166 9.65 14.30 -4.86
C GLY A 166 9.60 15.64 -5.60
N PRO A 167 10.73 16.32 -5.83
CA PRO A 167 10.76 17.60 -6.55
C PRO A 167 10.27 17.51 -8.00
N GLN A 168 10.27 16.32 -8.61
CA GLN A 168 9.91 16.09 -10.02
C GLN A 168 8.50 15.51 -10.20
N LEU A 169 7.79 15.14 -9.12
CA LEU A 169 6.49 14.45 -9.23
C LEU A 169 5.46 15.26 -10.02
N ARG A 170 5.41 16.58 -9.82
CA ARG A 170 4.47 17.42 -10.58
C ARG A 170 4.74 17.39 -12.09
N ARG A 171 6.00 17.34 -12.48
CA ARG A 171 6.41 17.18 -13.88
C ARG A 171 6.02 15.80 -14.41
N HIS A 172 6.28 14.74 -13.63
CA HIS A 172 5.89 13.38 -14.02
C HIS A 172 4.37 13.24 -14.16
N LEU A 173 3.60 13.88 -13.27
CA LEU A 173 2.14 13.89 -13.35
C LEU A 173 1.65 14.64 -14.59
N SER A 174 2.26 15.78 -14.92
CA SER A 174 1.94 16.53 -16.16
C SER A 174 2.18 15.66 -17.40
N VAL A 175 3.32 15.00 -17.50
CA VAL A 175 3.63 14.10 -18.61
C VAL A 175 2.63 12.95 -18.70
N LEU A 176 2.21 12.38 -17.58
CA LEU A 176 1.16 11.35 -17.56
C LEU A 176 -0.14 11.90 -18.11
N CYS A 177 -0.58 13.05 -17.62
CA CYS A 177 -1.82 13.71 -18.06
C CYS A 177 -1.81 13.99 -19.55
N ASP A 178 -0.74 14.58 -20.09
CA ASP A 178 -0.58 14.88 -21.50
C ASP A 178 -0.73 13.63 -22.38
N HIS A 179 -0.10 12.51 -21.99
CA HIS A 179 -0.16 11.25 -22.74
C HIS A 179 -1.54 10.56 -22.71
N TYR A 180 -2.37 10.90 -21.74
CA TYR A 180 -3.72 10.34 -21.60
C TYR A 180 -4.81 11.34 -22.01
N GLY A 181 -4.43 12.54 -22.50
CA GLY A 181 -5.35 13.60 -22.90
C GLY A 181 -6.15 14.14 -21.71
N ILE A 182 -5.51 14.25 -20.56
CA ILE A 182 -6.07 14.80 -19.32
C ILE A 182 -5.48 16.20 -19.13
N ASP A 183 -6.33 17.19 -18.95
CA ASP A 183 -5.86 18.52 -18.55
C ASP A 183 -5.48 18.50 -17.06
N LEU A 184 -4.20 18.74 -16.76
CA LEU A 184 -3.68 18.80 -15.41
C LEU A 184 -4.39 19.84 -14.54
N GLN A 185 -4.89 20.92 -15.15
CA GLN A 185 -5.58 22.00 -14.42
C GLN A 185 -6.97 21.60 -13.93
N LEU A 186 -7.55 20.55 -14.50
CA LEU A 186 -8.83 20.00 -14.07
C LEU A 186 -8.70 19.02 -12.90
N LEU A 187 -7.47 18.67 -12.49
CA LEU A 187 -7.27 17.81 -11.31
C LEU A 187 -7.58 18.59 -10.04
N THR A 188 -8.50 18.07 -9.26
CA THR A 188 -8.84 18.53 -7.92
C THR A 188 -8.12 17.72 -6.86
N ASP A 189 -8.11 18.18 -5.61
CA ASP A 189 -7.56 17.45 -4.46
C ASP A 189 -6.12 16.94 -4.65
N LEU A 190 -5.26 17.75 -5.28
CA LEU A 190 -3.88 17.36 -5.51
C LEU A 190 -3.14 17.16 -4.19
N ARG A 191 -2.67 15.92 -3.93
CA ARG A 191 -2.06 15.52 -2.66
C ARG A 191 -0.79 14.71 -2.87
N GLY A 192 0.23 15.03 -2.04
CA GLY A 192 1.45 14.24 -1.93
C GLY A 192 1.39 13.25 -0.78
N HIS A 193 1.92 12.04 -0.98
CA HIS A 193 1.93 10.98 0.02
C HIS A 193 3.34 10.42 0.19
N ARG A 194 3.76 10.21 1.45
CA ARG A 194 4.90 9.36 1.75
C ARG A 194 4.47 7.90 1.74
N LEU A 195 5.32 7.05 1.22
CA LEU A 195 5.10 5.62 1.12
C LEU A 195 6.20 4.90 1.90
N PRO A 196 6.06 4.76 3.24
CA PRO A 196 7.08 4.14 4.08
C PRO A 196 7.11 2.62 3.88
N MET A 197 8.24 2.11 3.46
CA MET A 197 8.48 0.69 3.21
C MET A 197 9.52 0.19 4.21
N ARG A 198 9.08 -0.67 5.14
CA ARG A 198 9.92 -1.23 6.20
C ARG A 198 11.03 -2.13 5.65
N GLN A 199 12.09 -2.22 6.41
CA GLN A 199 13.19 -3.16 6.20
C GLN A 199 13.12 -4.27 7.27
N PRO A 200 13.82 -5.40 7.11
CA PRO A 200 13.82 -6.48 8.10
C PRO A 200 14.20 -6.06 9.53
N THR A 201 14.99 -5.00 9.66
CA THR A 201 15.46 -4.45 10.94
C THR A 201 14.55 -3.38 11.56
N THR A 202 13.42 -3.05 10.91
CA THR A 202 12.46 -2.08 11.44
C THR A 202 11.89 -2.56 12.78
N VAL A 203 11.91 -1.70 13.79
CA VAL A 203 11.39 -2.01 15.13
C VAL A 203 9.89 -1.71 15.16
N LEU A 204 9.05 -2.73 15.35
CA LEU A 204 7.59 -2.63 15.26
C LEU A 204 6.88 -2.57 16.61
N ALA A 205 7.53 -3.03 17.66
CA ALA A 205 6.99 -3.05 19.02
C ALA A 205 8.08 -2.90 20.07
N ARG A 206 7.72 -2.39 21.24
CA ARG A 206 8.54 -2.31 22.45
C ARG A 206 7.63 -2.25 23.67
N GLY A 207 7.88 -3.13 24.66
CA GLY A 207 7.11 -3.18 25.90
C GLY A 207 5.61 -3.31 25.65
N ARG A 208 4.87 -2.28 25.97
CA ARG A 208 3.40 -2.22 25.83
C ARG A 208 2.92 -1.37 24.64
N THR A 209 3.83 -1.05 23.71
CA THR A 209 3.52 -0.26 22.53
C THR A 209 3.89 -0.98 21.25
N LEU A 210 3.06 -0.84 20.21
CA LEU A 210 3.34 -1.29 18.85
C LEU A 210 2.84 -0.28 17.82
N VAL A 211 3.29 -0.42 16.56
CA VAL A 211 2.85 0.38 15.42
C VAL A 211 2.31 -0.49 14.30
N ILE A 212 1.29 0.00 13.57
CA ILE A 212 0.61 -0.70 12.48
C ILE A 212 0.53 0.16 11.21
N GLY A 213 0.20 -0.45 10.09
CA GLY A 213 0.02 0.24 8.80
C GLY A 213 1.23 1.09 8.42
N ASP A 214 0.99 2.29 7.91
CA ASP A 214 2.07 3.18 7.47
C ASP A 214 2.99 3.63 8.61
N ALA A 215 2.50 3.70 9.86
CA ALA A 215 3.34 3.98 11.01
C ALA A 215 4.38 2.87 11.27
N ALA A 216 4.08 1.63 10.86
CA ALA A 216 4.98 0.49 10.85
C ALA A 216 5.83 0.37 9.57
N GLY A 217 5.63 1.26 8.61
CA GLY A 217 6.22 1.14 7.27
C GLY A 217 5.66 -0.03 6.47
N ALA A 218 4.41 -0.42 6.72
CA ALA A 218 3.79 -1.59 6.12
C ALA A 218 3.13 -1.25 4.77
N ILE A 219 3.94 -0.79 3.81
CA ILE A 219 3.51 -0.57 2.42
C ILE A 219 4.21 -1.60 1.53
N ASP A 220 3.46 -2.19 0.60
CA ASP A 220 4.03 -3.10 -0.41
C ASP A 220 4.99 -2.34 -1.33
N PRO A 221 6.25 -2.78 -1.48
CA PRO A 221 7.26 -2.01 -2.20
C PRO A 221 6.99 -1.83 -3.69
N VAL A 222 6.33 -2.79 -4.35
CA VAL A 222 6.11 -2.72 -5.80
C VAL A 222 4.82 -1.98 -6.15
N SER A 223 3.74 -2.22 -5.42
CA SER A 223 2.45 -1.59 -5.70
C SER A 223 2.29 -0.21 -5.04
N GLY A 224 3.02 0.05 -3.94
CA GLY A 224 2.82 1.26 -3.16
C GLY A 224 1.49 1.29 -2.40
N ASP A 225 0.71 0.19 -2.42
CA ASP A 225 -0.51 0.01 -1.64
C ASP A 225 -0.16 -0.47 -0.22
N GLY A 226 -0.91 -0.04 0.77
CA GLY A 226 -0.72 -0.43 2.17
C GLY A 226 -2.01 -0.89 2.86
N ILE A 227 -3.15 -0.94 2.14
CA ILE A 227 -4.45 -1.27 2.78
C ILE A 227 -4.45 -2.70 3.30
N TYR A 228 -3.98 -3.65 2.50
CA TYR A 228 -3.90 -5.05 2.93
C TYR A 228 -2.96 -5.21 4.12
N GLU A 229 -1.78 -4.64 4.05
CA GLU A 229 -0.75 -4.68 5.09
C GLU A 229 -1.22 -4.00 6.38
N ALA A 230 -1.95 -2.88 6.26
CA ALA A 230 -2.55 -2.20 7.42
C ALA A 230 -3.58 -3.09 8.13
N LEU A 231 -4.44 -3.77 7.39
CA LEU A 231 -5.44 -4.67 7.97
C LEU A 231 -4.81 -5.93 8.59
N VAL A 232 -3.77 -6.50 7.96
CA VAL A 232 -3.02 -7.63 8.54
C VAL A 232 -2.32 -7.21 9.84
N THR A 233 -1.63 -6.08 9.82
CA THR A 233 -0.96 -5.56 11.02
C THR A 233 -1.95 -5.22 12.13
N ALA A 234 -3.13 -4.69 11.81
CA ALA A 234 -4.19 -4.40 12.77
C ALA A 234 -4.73 -5.69 13.42
N ARG A 235 -4.99 -6.75 12.62
CA ARG A 235 -5.43 -8.04 13.14
C ARG A 235 -4.40 -8.64 14.09
N LEU A 236 -3.14 -8.71 13.67
CA LEU A 236 -2.05 -9.22 14.52
C LEU A 236 -1.85 -8.36 15.78
N ALA A 237 -1.98 -7.04 15.68
CA ALA A 237 -1.92 -6.13 16.82
C ALA A 237 -3.04 -6.43 17.82
N SER A 238 -4.27 -6.64 17.34
CA SER A 238 -5.41 -7.02 18.18
C SER A 238 -5.15 -8.34 18.93
N GLU A 239 -4.71 -9.39 18.22
CA GLU A 239 -4.41 -10.69 18.81
C GLU A 239 -3.35 -10.60 19.93
N HIS A 240 -2.25 -9.88 19.67
CA HIS A 240 -1.16 -9.74 20.64
C HIS A 240 -1.50 -8.78 21.79
N THR A 241 -2.30 -7.75 21.54
CA THR A 241 -2.75 -6.83 22.59
C THR A 241 -3.72 -7.53 23.54
N LEU A 242 -4.64 -8.34 23.02
CA LEU A 242 -5.53 -9.15 23.87
C LEU A 242 -4.72 -10.13 24.74
N ALA A 243 -3.74 -10.83 24.17
CA ALA A 243 -2.88 -11.72 24.95
C ALA A 243 -2.10 -10.99 26.08
N LEU A 244 -1.69 -9.74 25.84
CA LEU A 244 -1.07 -8.88 26.85
C LEU A 244 -2.07 -8.49 27.96
N LEU A 245 -3.29 -8.10 27.59
CA LEU A 245 -4.32 -7.67 28.54
C LEU A 245 -4.83 -8.84 29.39
N ASP A 246 -4.91 -10.04 28.83
CA ASP A 246 -5.30 -11.27 29.52
C ASP A 246 -4.16 -11.86 30.37
N GLY A 247 -2.98 -11.23 30.37
CA GLY A 247 -1.81 -11.70 31.13
C GLY A 247 -1.12 -12.95 30.53
N ALA A 248 -1.49 -13.34 29.30
CA ALA A 248 -0.84 -14.44 28.57
C ALA A 248 0.50 -14.04 27.94
N ALA A 249 0.77 -12.74 27.85
CA ALA A 249 2.04 -12.17 27.39
C ALA A 249 2.45 -11.01 28.31
N GLU A 250 3.76 -10.82 28.49
CA GLU A 250 4.31 -9.71 29.28
C GLU A 250 4.54 -8.45 28.43
N THR A 251 4.77 -8.64 27.12
CA THR A 251 5.14 -7.58 26.19
C THR A 251 4.55 -7.80 24.80
N LEU A 252 4.63 -6.77 23.95
CA LEU A 252 4.13 -6.79 22.57
C LEU A 252 5.20 -7.15 21.51
N GLU A 253 6.46 -7.40 21.88
CA GLU A 253 7.51 -7.77 20.92
C GLU A 253 7.17 -9.01 20.05
N PRO A 254 6.44 -10.04 20.54
CA PRO A 254 6.02 -11.16 19.71
C PRO A 254 5.21 -10.77 18.48
N TYR A 255 4.48 -9.67 18.53
CA TYR A 255 3.79 -9.08 17.38
C TYR A 255 4.74 -8.83 16.20
N ALA A 256 5.93 -8.27 16.47
CA ALA A 256 6.90 -7.97 15.41
C ALA A 256 7.33 -9.23 14.65
N TRP A 257 7.46 -10.35 15.35
CA TRP A 257 7.76 -11.64 14.73
C TRP A 257 6.58 -12.17 13.90
N ALA A 258 5.36 -12.05 14.39
CA ALA A 258 4.15 -12.44 13.67
C ALA A 258 3.99 -11.64 12.35
N VAL A 259 4.20 -10.33 12.39
CA VAL A 259 4.19 -9.46 11.19
C VAL A 259 5.24 -9.91 10.17
N ARG A 260 6.48 -10.17 10.62
CA ARG A 260 7.53 -10.62 9.70
C ARG A 260 7.17 -11.95 9.07
N ARG A 261 6.71 -12.91 9.85
CA ARG A 261 6.32 -14.24 9.35
C ARG A 261 5.25 -14.16 8.26
N GLU A 262 4.27 -13.27 8.43
CA GLU A 262 3.13 -13.16 7.51
C GLU A 262 3.44 -12.26 6.29
N LEU A 263 4.12 -11.15 6.47
CA LEU A 263 4.29 -10.14 5.42
C LEU A 263 5.67 -10.14 4.74
N ASP A 264 6.74 -10.68 5.36
CA ASP A 264 8.08 -10.63 4.73
C ASP A 264 8.18 -11.39 3.42
N PRO A 265 7.53 -12.55 3.21
CA PRO A 265 7.56 -13.23 1.91
C PRO A 265 7.01 -12.36 0.78
N LEU A 266 5.90 -11.67 1.02
CA LEU A 266 5.30 -10.75 0.05
C LEU A 266 6.17 -9.50 -0.14
N ALA A 267 6.61 -8.87 0.93
CA ALA A 267 7.47 -7.69 0.88
C ALA A 267 8.79 -7.95 0.16
N SER A 268 9.44 -9.11 0.39
CA SER A 268 10.66 -9.52 -0.31
C SER A 268 10.45 -9.67 -1.81
N ALA A 269 9.34 -10.30 -2.21
CA ALA A 269 8.96 -10.41 -3.62
C ALA A 269 8.68 -9.02 -4.22
N GLY A 270 7.98 -8.14 -3.48
CA GLY A 270 7.71 -6.75 -3.86
C GLY A 270 9.00 -5.95 -4.06
N TRP A 271 9.97 -6.06 -3.14
CA TRP A 271 11.28 -5.44 -3.28
C TRP A 271 12.02 -5.93 -4.52
N SER A 272 12.03 -7.24 -4.76
CA SER A 272 12.65 -7.83 -5.95
C SER A 272 11.99 -7.32 -7.23
N ALA A 273 10.67 -7.29 -7.29
CA ALA A 273 9.92 -6.79 -8.44
C ALA A 273 10.19 -5.30 -8.69
N LYS A 274 10.23 -4.47 -7.63
CA LYS A 274 10.55 -3.04 -7.71
C LYS A 274 11.94 -2.79 -8.27
N VAL A 275 12.96 -3.48 -7.76
CA VAL A 275 14.35 -3.37 -8.23
C VAL A 275 14.47 -3.85 -9.67
N ALA A 276 13.86 -4.99 -10.02
CA ALA A 276 13.87 -5.51 -11.37
C ALA A 276 13.20 -4.56 -12.36
N LEU A 277 12.05 -3.99 -12.00
CA LEU A 277 11.32 -3.02 -12.83
C LEU A 277 12.12 -1.74 -13.04
N ASP A 278 12.79 -1.25 -12.02
CA ASP A 278 13.63 -0.04 -12.10
C ASP A 278 14.84 -0.23 -13.02
N ARG A 279 15.54 -1.37 -12.89
CA ARG A 279 16.80 -1.65 -13.61
C ARG A 279 16.61 -2.30 -14.99
N TYR A 280 15.61 -3.16 -15.11
CA TYR A 280 15.36 -3.97 -16.31
C TYR A 280 13.89 -3.86 -16.79
N PRO A 281 13.33 -2.64 -16.96
CA PRO A 281 11.90 -2.45 -17.23
C PRO A 281 11.42 -3.19 -18.48
N ARG A 282 12.24 -3.25 -19.53
CA ARG A 282 11.88 -3.94 -20.79
C ARG A 282 11.77 -5.47 -20.59
N ALA A 283 12.67 -6.05 -19.81
CA ALA A 283 12.65 -7.49 -19.52
C ALA A 283 11.43 -7.83 -18.63
N VAL A 284 11.19 -7.06 -17.56
CA VAL A 284 10.01 -7.25 -16.70
C VAL A 284 8.72 -7.08 -17.51
N PHE A 285 8.61 -6.05 -18.35
CA PHE A 285 7.44 -5.84 -19.20
C PHE A 285 7.20 -6.99 -20.17
N ALA A 286 8.27 -7.57 -20.77
CA ALA A 286 8.16 -8.74 -21.62
C ALA A 286 7.63 -9.96 -20.84
N LEU A 287 8.12 -10.19 -19.61
CA LEU A 287 7.63 -11.27 -18.74
C LEU A 287 6.17 -11.06 -18.34
N LEU A 288 5.75 -9.83 -18.01
CA LEU A 288 4.36 -9.51 -17.67
C LEU A 288 3.37 -9.78 -18.80
N ARG A 289 3.83 -9.73 -20.06
CA ARG A 289 3.01 -10.06 -21.24
C ARG A 289 2.71 -11.54 -21.40
N LEU A 290 3.42 -12.42 -20.72
CA LEU A 290 3.24 -13.87 -20.84
C LEU A 290 1.95 -14.30 -20.09
N PRO A 291 1.11 -15.15 -20.71
CA PRO A 291 -0.17 -15.54 -20.08
C PRO A 291 -0.02 -16.22 -18.73
N PHE A 292 1.05 -17.02 -18.57
CA PHE A 292 1.31 -17.71 -17.30
C PHE A 292 1.79 -16.77 -16.18
N THR A 293 2.47 -15.66 -16.50
CA THR A 293 2.78 -14.60 -15.55
C THR A 293 1.52 -13.89 -15.06
N TRP A 294 0.62 -13.61 -16.02
CA TRP A 294 -0.68 -13.02 -15.67
C TRP A 294 -1.47 -13.88 -14.70
N ARG A 295 -1.52 -15.20 -14.91
CA ARG A 295 -2.23 -16.11 -13.99
C ARG A 295 -1.72 -16.02 -12.55
N VAL A 296 -0.42 -15.81 -12.35
CA VAL A 296 0.14 -15.60 -10.99
C VAL A 296 -0.32 -14.28 -10.42
N ILE A 297 -0.26 -13.20 -11.20
CA ILE A 297 -0.71 -11.87 -10.77
C ILE A 297 -2.20 -11.89 -10.46
N GLU A 298 -3.01 -12.49 -11.31
CA GLU A 298 -4.45 -12.65 -11.10
C GLU A 298 -4.75 -13.38 -9.78
N ARG A 299 -4.09 -14.49 -9.51
CA ARG A 299 -4.24 -15.25 -8.26
C ARG A 299 -3.82 -14.45 -7.03
N LEU A 300 -2.74 -13.64 -7.15
CA LEU A 300 -2.33 -12.71 -6.10
C LEU A 300 -3.40 -11.65 -5.82
N LEU A 301 -3.93 -11.01 -6.86
CA LEU A 301 -4.99 -10.00 -6.72
C LEU A 301 -6.26 -10.58 -6.11
N LEU A 302 -6.61 -11.80 -6.48
CA LEU A 302 -7.76 -12.54 -5.93
C LEU A 302 -7.49 -13.06 -4.51
N GLY A 303 -6.26 -13.03 -4.02
CA GLY A 303 -5.88 -13.57 -2.71
C GLY A 303 -5.90 -15.10 -2.64
N GLU A 304 -5.69 -15.78 -3.76
CA GLU A 304 -5.59 -17.26 -3.82
C GLU A 304 -4.18 -17.75 -3.48
N VAL A 305 -3.20 -16.88 -3.60
CA VAL A 305 -1.82 -17.09 -3.13
C VAL A 305 -1.40 -15.87 -2.31
N SER A 306 -0.58 -16.10 -1.30
CA SER A 306 -0.13 -15.04 -0.38
C SER A 306 1.03 -14.26 -0.96
N HIS A 307 1.92 -14.94 -1.70
CA HIS A 307 3.07 -14.33 -2.36
C HIS A 307 3.45 -15.09 -3.65
N PRO A 308 4.22 -14.46 -4.57
CA PRO A 308 4.56 -15.08 -5.86
C PRO A 308 5.36 -16.39 -5.77
N GLY A 309 6.08 -16.60 -4.68
CA GLY A 309 6.88 -17.82 -4.45
C GLY A 309 6.06 -19.10 -4.32
N GLU A 310 4.75 -19.00 -4.04
CA GLU A 310 3.84 -20.16 -4.04
C GLU A 310 3.48 -20.65 -5.44
N ALA A 311 3.79 -19.85 -6.48
CA ALA A 311 3.45 -20.21 -7.84
C ALA A 311 4.38 -21.31 -8.38
N GLN A 312 3.79 -22.27 -9.07
CA GLN A 312 4.49 -23.41 -9.67
C GLN A 312 4.51 -23.33 -11.21
N GLY A 313 5.27 -24.23 -11.84
CA GLY A 313 5.34 -24.37 -13.29
C GLY A 313 5.91 -23.13 -13.99
N ALA A 314 5.40 -22.81 -15.18
CA ALA A 314 5.89 -21.69 -15.99
C ALA A 314 5.69 -20.32 -15.31
N GLY A 315 4.59 -20.14 -14.56
CA GLY A 315 4.33 -18.92 -13.79
C GLY A 315 5.37 -18.72 -12.69
N GLY A 316 5.66 -19.75 -11.90
CA GLY A 316 6.69 -19.72 -10.87
C GLY A 316 8.08 -19.40 -11.46
N ARG A 317 8.45 -20.02 -12.59
CA ARG A 317 9.71 -19.70 -13.29
C ARG A 317 9.79 -18.25 -13.74
N ALA A 318 8.68 -17.66 -14.20
CA ALA A 318 8.65 -16.24 -14.57
C ALA A 318 8.85 -15.32 -13.35
N MET A 319 8.26 -15.65 -12.19
CA MET A 319 8.50 -14.89 -10.95
C MET A 319 9.95 -15.02 -10.49
N GLN A 320 10.51 -16.22 -10.53
CA GLN A 320 11.94 -16.45 -10.24
C GLN A 320 12.87 -15.71 -11.21
N ALA A 321 12.49 -15.57 -12.49
CA ALA A 321 13.25 -14.76 -13.45
C ALA A 321 13.26 -13.26 -13.05
N ILE A 322 12.14 -12.72 -12.59
CA ILE A 322 12.06 -11.34 -12.06
C ILE A 322 12.96 -11.17 -10.83
N GLU A 323 12.92 -12.11 -9.90
CA GLU A 323 13.82 -12.11 -8.74
C GLU A 323 15.30 -12.25 -9.14
N GLY A 324 15.58 -13.07 -10.15
CA GLY A 324 16.92 -13.22 -10.73
C GLY A 324 17.46 -11.91 -11.32
N LEU A 325 16.62 -11.16 -12.04
CA LEU A 325 16.96 -9.82 -12.54
C LEU A 325 17.29 -8.87 -11.39
N ALA A 326 16.54 -8.90 -10.30
CA ALA A 326 16.83 -8.08 -9.13
C ALA A 326 18.20 -8.40 -8.51
N ARG A 327 18.56 -9.70 -8.43
CA ARG A 327 19.88 -10.14 -7.93
C ARG A 327 21.05 -9.72 -8.82
N LEU A 328 20.84 -9.63 -10.13
CA LEU A 328 21.83 -9.13 -11.09
C LEU A 328 22.06 -7.63 -10.98
N ALA A 329 21.11 -6.89 -10.47
CA ALA A 329 21.23 -5.46 -10.17
C ALA A 329 22.15 -5.23 -8.95
N ARG A 330 23.44 -5.58 -9.05
CA ARG A 330 24.46 -5.43 -8.01
C ARG A 330 24.33 -4.06 -7.32
N ASN A 331 24.09 -4.10 -6.03
CA ASN A 331 23.70 -3.08 -5.07
C ASN A 331 22.18 -2.77 -5.07
N PRO A 332 21.47 -3.24 -4.02
CA PRO A 332 20.26 -2.56 -3.64
C PRO A 332 20.70 -1.13 -3.29
N PRO A 333 19.98 -0.13 -3.72
CA PRO A 333 20.43 1.23 -3.58
C PRO A 333 20.37 1.70 -2.13
N ALA A 334 21.50 1.67 -1.43
CA ALA A 334 21.75 2.58 -0.31
C ALA A 334 21.62 4.05 -0.76
N SER A 335 21.61 4.30 -2.08
CA SER A 335 21.35 5.59 -2.73
C SER A 335 19.87 5.85 -3.07
N MET A 336 18.95 5.02 -2.64
CA MET A 336 17.51 5.15 -2.90
C MET A 336 16.73 5.69 -1.68
N ALA A 337 17.43 5.94 -0.56
CA ALA A 337 16.89 6.62 0.60
C ALA A 337 16.73 8.12 0.36
#